data_6e431b0625cfa52d74f6e42a24e5f64e
#
_entry.id   6e431b0625cfa52d74f6e42a24e5f64e
#
_cell.length_a   1.000
_cell.length_b   1.000
_cell.length_c   1.000
_cell.angle_alpha   90.00
_cell.angle_beta   90.00
_cell.angle_gamma   90.00
#
_symmetry.space_group_name_H-M   'P 1'
#
loop_
_entity.id
_entity.type
_entity.pdbx_description
1 polymer ?
#
loop_
_entity_poly.entity_id
_entity_poly.type
_entity_poly.pdbx_seq_one_letter_code
_entity_poly.pdbx_strand_id
1 'polypeptide(L)'
;MRLIFAATYLVGLIGPAICQTSTPPPPAQASISEQIRIGSFQTRRREDNYGIASFVISNTTDKALNSVELTCWVDDDRAHGTKVLVWPSSPSIPAHAQQQFANVNIGLVGPSARSECEVTAAN
;
A
#
# COMPACT_ATOMS: atom_id res chain seq x y z
N MET A 1 -81.33 -27.83 -3.22
CA MET A 1 -80.34 -26.72 -3.47
C MET A 1 -79.17 -26.91 -2.53
N ARG A 2 -78.12 -27.51 -2.98
CA ARG A 2 -76.91 -27.75 -2.17
C ARG A 2 -75.78 -26.88 -2.72
N LEU A 3 -75.37 -25.92 -1.94
CA LEU A 3 -74.19 -25.13 -2.22
C LEU A 3 -72.93 -25.89 -1.82
N ILE A 4 -72.12 -26.22 -2.79
CA ILE A 4 -70.80 -26.80 -2.56
C ILE A 4 -69.81 -25.66 -2.49
N PHE A 5 -69.27 -25.38 -1.32
CA PHE A 5 -68.15 -24.51 -1.17
C PHE A 5 -66.87 -25.28 -1.47
N ALA A 6 -66.24 -24.97 -2.57
CA ALA A 6 -64.91 -25.45 -2.84
C ALA A 6 -63.92 -24.54 -2.13
N ALA A 7 -63.31 -25.05 -1.09
CA ALA A 7 -62.20 -24.35 -0.42
C ALA A 7 -60.92 -24.58 -1.25
N THR A 8 -60.47 -23.54 -1.91
CA THR A 8 -59.19 -23.55 -2.61
C THR A 8 -58.09 -23.30 -1.59
N TYR A 9 -57.39 -24.33 -1.20
CA TYR A 9 -56.17 -24.17 -0.40
C TYR A 9 -55.05 -23.68 -1.33
N LEU A 10 -54.71 -22.40 -1.17
CA LEU A 10 -53.46 -21.85 -1.70
C LEU A 10 -52.32 -22.32 -0.79
N VAL A 11 -51.64 -23.36 -1.22
CA VAL A 11 -50.38 -23.76 -0.61
C VAL A 11 -49.32 -22.73 -1.07
N GLY A 12 -49.10 -21.75 -0.22
CA GLY A 12 -47.97 -20.85 -0.42
C GLY A 12 -46.67 -21.63 -0.26
N LEU A 13 -46.01 -21.90 -1.35
CA LEU A 13 -44.64 -22.39 -1.36
C LEU A 13 -43.76 -21.27 -0.81
N ILE A 14 -43.55 -21.27 0.49
CA ILE A 14 -42.46 -20.50 1.09
C ILE A 14 -41.20 -21.23 0.72
N GLY A 15 -40.56 -20.83 -0.39
CA GLY A 15 -39.25 -21.31 -0.73
C GLY A 15 -38.28 -20.94 0.41
N PRO A 16 -37.36 -21.84 0.81
CA PRO A 16 -36.37 -21.48 1.78
C PRO A 16 -35.60 -20.27 1.25
N ALA A 17 -35.63 -19.17 1.98
CA ALA A 17 -34.73 -18.05 1.72
C ALA A 17 -33.30 -18.59 1.88
N ILE A 18 -32.66 -18.90 0.78
CA ILE A 18 -31.24 -19.23 0.78
C ILE A 18 -30.54 -17.93 1.14
N CYS A 19 -30.22 -17.74 2.40
CA CYS A 19 -29.23 -16.78 2.78
C CYS A 19 -27.93 -17.19 2.11
N GLN A 20 -27.65 -16.61 0.97
CA GLN A 20 -26.29 -16.65 0.44
C GLN A 20 -25.45 -15.84 1.42
N THR A 21 -24.84 -16.53 2.36
CA THR A 21 -23.70 -15.99 3.07
C THR A 21 -22.62 -15.83 2.01
N SER A 22 -22.59 -14.64 1.36
CA SER A 22 -21.39 -14.23 0.67
C SER A 22 -20.30 -14.21 1.71
N THR A 23 -19.38 -15.16 1.63
CA THR A 23 -18.16 -15.13 2.42
C THR A 23 -17.53 -13.76 2.18
N PRO A 24 -17.35 -12.90 3.20
CA PRO A 24 -16.68 -11.64 2.97
C PRO A 24 -15.33 -11.96 2.31
N PRO A 25 -14.93 -11.25 1.25
CA PRO A 25 -13.63 -11.46 0.67
C PRO A 25 -12.60 -11.35 1.79
N PRO A 26 -11.57 -12.24 1.82
CA PRO A 26 -10.53 -12.13 2.83
C PRO A 26 -10.04 -10.69 2.85
N PRO A 27 -9.80 -10.07 4.03
CA PRO A 27 -9.35 -8.71 4.10
C PRO A 27 -8.17 -8.56 3.15
N ALA A 28 -8.29 -7.64 2.18
CA ALA A 28 -7.21 -7.37 1.25
C ALA A 28 -5.95 -7.14 2.07
N GLN A 29 -4.90 -7.91 1.81
CA GLN A 29 -3.62 -7.68 2.47
C GLN A 29 -3.25 -6.22 2.22
N ALA A 30 -2.94 -5.49 3.29
CA ALA A 30 -2.46 -4.13 3.17
C ALA A 30 -1.31 -4.08 2.16
N SER A 31 -1.32 -3.09 1.27
CA SER A 31 -0.23 -2.92 0.30
C SER A 31 1.09 -2.72 1.03
N ILE A 32 2.20 -3.03 0.38
CA ILE A 32 3.53 -2.85 0.97
C ILE A 32 3.75 -1.40 1.44
N SER A 33 3.24 -0.42 0.68
CA SER A 33 3.34 1.00 1.02
C SER A 33 2.51 1.40 2.25
N GLU A 34 1.49 0.62 2.61
CA GLU A 34 0.72 0.80 3.83
C GLU A 34 1.40 0.18 5.05
N GLN A 35 2.10 -0.93 4.86
CA GLN A 35 2.81 -1.65 5.92
C GLN A 35 4.17 -1.01 6.23
N ILE A 36 4.83 -0.46 5.23
CA ILE A 36 6.13 0.17 5.36
C ILE A 36 6.00 1.58 4.83
N ARG A 37 6.00 2.55 5.73
CA ARG A 37 5.66 3.94 5.44
C ARG A 37 6.91 4.81 5.38
N ILE A 38 6.87 5.76 4.46
CA ILE A 38 7.84 6.85 4.39
C ILE A 38 7.22 8.08 5.08
N GLY A 39 7.93 8.62 6.05
CA GLY A 39 7.54 9.86 6.71
C GLY A 39 8.66 10.89 6.67
N SER A 40 8.34 12.15 7.00
CA SER A 40 9.30 13.26 7.07
C SER A 40 10.15 13.40 5.80
N PHE A 41 9.52 13.21 4.64
CA PHE A 41 10.20 13.21 3.35
C PHE A 41 10.62 14.62 2.96
N GLN A 42 11.92 14.83 2.78
CA GLN A 42 12.50 16.10 2.35
C GLN A 42 13.49 15.83 1.23
N THR A 43 13.48 16.69 0.22
CA THR A 43 14.38 16.59 -0.91
C THR A 43 15.15 17.89 -1.12
N ARG A 44 16.37 17.74 -1.62
CA ARG A 44 17.16 18.86 -2.15
C ARG A 44 17.78 18.45 -3.47
N ARG A 45 17.98 19.40 -4.34
CA ARG A 45 18.65 19.17 -5.61
C ARG A 45 20.13 19.50 -5.49
N ARG A 46 20.96 18.65 -6.06
CA ARG A 46 22.39 18.94 -6.24
C ARG A 46 22.61 19.74 -7.54
N GLU A 47 23.79 20.31 -7.68
CA GLU A 47 24.17 21.07 -8.86
C GLU A 47 24.13 20.25 -10.16
N ASP A 48 24.34 18.94 -10.07
CA ASP A 48 24.28 17.99 -11.19
C ASP A 48 22.85 17.50 -11.51
N ASN A 49 21.82 18.14 -10.96
CA ASN A 49 20.40 17.79 -11.08
C ASN A 49 19.99 16.44 -10.48
N TYR A 50 20.84 15.83 -9.67
CA TYR A 50 20.44 14.69 -8.86
C TYR A 50 19.68 15.14 -7.62
N GLY A 51 18.64 14.39 -7.28
CA GLY A 51 17.88 14.58 -6.04
C GLY A 51 18.51 13.83 -4.89
N ILE A 52 18.57 14.48 -3.75
CA ILE A 52 18.99 13.86 -2.49
C ILE A 52 17.83 13.95 -1.52
N ALA A 53 17.42 12.80 -0.99
CA ALA A 53 16.29 12.72 -0.07
C ALA A 53 16.74 12.34 1.34
N SER A 54 16.01 12.84 2.30
CA SER A 54 16.07 12.41 3.70
C SER A 54 14.66 12.04 4.14
N PHE A 55 14.49 10.93 4.81
CA PHE A 55 13.19 10.42 5.22
C PHE A 55 13.31 9.43 6.37
N VAL A 56 12.17 9.09 6.95
CA VAL A 56 12.04 8.05 7.97
C VAL A 56 11.25 6.88 7.37
N ILE A 57 11.75 5.67 7.51
CA ILE A 57 11.01 4.46 7.20
C ILE A 57 10.45 3.87 8.49
N SER A 58 9.13 3.66 8.50
CA SER A 58 8.41 3.03 9.61
C SER A 58 7.99 1.63 9.20
N ASN A 59 8.55 0.63 9.88
CA ASN A 59 8.17 -0.77 9.69
C ASN A 59 7.03 -1.13 10.63
N THR A 60 5.81 -1.22 10.11
CA THR A 60 4.63 -1.61 10.90
C THR A 60 4.38 -3.12 10.88
N THR A 61 5.26 -3.90 10.26
CA THR A 61 5.15 -5.35 10.17
C THR A 61 5.76 -6.05 11.38
N ASP A 62 5.46 -7.34 11.53
CA ASP A 62 6.02 -8.19 12.59
C ASP A 62 7.39 -8.77 12.23
N LYS A 63 7.95 -8.40 11.08
CA LYS A 63 9.24 -8.90 10.60
C LYS A 63 10.25 -7.77 10.49
N ALA A 64 11.51 -8.07 10.77
CA ALA A 64 12.61 -7.17 10.52
C ALA A 64 12.84 -7.02 9.00
N LEU A 65 13.24 -5.83 8.56
CA LEU A 65 13.53 -5.50 7.16
C LEU A 65 15.03 -5.35 6.94
N ASN A 66 15.58 -6.12 6.03
CA ASN A 66 17.01 -6.06 5.70
C ASN A 66 17.31 -5.04 4.59
N SER A 67 16.34 -4.78 3.73
CA SER A 67 16.43 -3.78 2.67
C SER A 67 15.05 -3.29 2.28
N VAL A 68 14.99 -2.08 1.76
CA VAL A 68 13.74 -1.47 1.27
C VAL A 68 13.98 -0.90 -0.12
N GLU A 69 13.14 -1.28 -1.07
CA GLU A 69 13.15 -0.71 -2.40
C GLU A 69 12.11 0.41 -2.47
N LEU A 70 12.55 1.56 -2.92
CA LEU A 70 11.70 2.71 -3.20
C LEU A 70 11.58 2.88 -4.71
N THR A 71 10.44 3.34 -5.16
CA THR A 71 10.30 3.93 -6.49
C THR A 71 10.11 5.43 -6.31
N CYS A 72 10.98 6.21 -6.91
CA CYS A 72 10.98 7.67 -6.85
C CYS A 72 10.70 8.25 -8.22
N TRP A 73 9.87 9.27 -8.29
CA TRP A 73 9.49 9.92 -9.56
C TRP A 73 9.42 11.43 -9.36
N VAL A 74 9.35 12.14 -10.48
CA VAL A 74 9.21 13.58 -10.53
C VAL A 74 7.92 13.95 -11.26
N ASP A 75 7.29 15.06 -10.85
CA ASP A 75 6.14 15.66 -11.52
C ASP A 75 5.00 14.67 -11.85
N ASP A 76 4.63 13.80 -10.90
CA ASP A 76 3.58 12.78 -11.02
C ASP A 76 3.83 11.71 -12.10
N ASP A 77 5.03 11.63 -12.67
CA ASP A 77 5.39 10.65 -13.68
C ASP A 77 5.86 9.32 -13.06
N ARG A 78 4.96 8.62 -12.39
CA ARG A 78 5.25 7.34 -11.74
C ARG A 78 5.72 6.26 -12.71
N ALA A 79 5.28 6.31 -13.98
CA ALA A 79 5.63 5.33 -14.99
C ALA A 79 7.13 5.32 -15.32
N HIS A 80 7.81 6.46 -15.14
CA HIS A 80 9.24 6.63 -15.36
C HIS A 80 10.02 6.78 -14.05
N GLY A 81 9.50 6.23 -12.96
CA GLY A 81 10.15 6.25 -11.66
C GLY A 81 11.49 5.51 -11.64
N THR A 82 12.39 5.99 -10.82
CA THR A 82 13.69 5.36 -10.56
C THR A 82 13.58 4.46 -9.34
N LYS A 83 14.06 3.23 -9.44
CA LYS A 83 14.15 2.32 -8.31
C LYS A 83 15.39 2.61 -7.48
N VAL A 84 15.20 2.74 -6.18
CA VAL A 84 16.26 3.05 -5.22
C VAL A 84 16.24 2.00 -4.13
N LEU A 85 17.33 1.31 -3.94
CA LEU A 85 17.48 0.34 -2.87
C LEU A 85 18.17 1.01 -1.69
N VAL A 86 17.55 0.95 -0.51
CA VAL A 86 18.13 1.49 0.73
C VAL A 86 18.41 0.36 1.72
N TRP A 87 19.56 0.48 2.36
CA TRP A 87 20.04 -0.48 3.35
C TRP A 87 20.07 0.18 4.73
N PRO A 88 19.50 -0.46 5.76
CA PRO A 88 19.63 0.02 7.12
C PRO A 88 21.09 0.13 7.55
N SER A 89 21.41 1.13 8.37
CA SER A 89 22.74 1.26 8.98
C SER A 89 23.01 0.17 10.01
N SER A 90 21.99 -0.32 10.68
CA SER A 90 21.98 -1.61 11.41
C SER A 90 21.63 -2.72 10.44
N PRO A 91 21.88 -4.02 10.73
CA PRO A 91 21.59 -5.09 9.79
C PRO A 91 20.13 -5.15 9.33
N SER A 92 19.20 -4.57 10.10
CA SER A 92 17.78 -4.54 9.75
C SER A 92 17.05 -3.39 10.44
N ILE A 93 15.86 -3.05 9.91
CA ILE A 93 14.87 -2.24 10.64
C ILE A 93 14.00 -3.23 11.41
N PRO A 94 14.05 -3.26 12.76
CA PRO A 94 13.26 -4.19 13.54
C PRO A 94 11.76 -4.04 13.30
N ALA A 95 11.00 -5.10 13.59
CA ALA A 95 9.54 -5.03 13.60
C ALA A 95 9.05 -3.87 14.47
N HIS A 96 8.05 -3.14 13.98
CA HIS A 96 7.44 -1.99 14.67
C HIS A 96 8.40 -0.85 15.02
N ALA A 97 9.54 -0.77 14.35
CA ALA A 97 10.55 0.25 14.56
C ALA A 97 10.64 1.22 13.37
N GLN A 98 11.32 2.32 13.59
CA GLN A 98 11.59 3.35 12.59
C GLN A 98 13.09 3.54 12.43
N GLN A 99 13.50 3.92 11.23
CA GLN A 99 14.86 4.34 10.97
C GLN A 99 14.90 5.54 10.04
N GLN A 100 15.75 6.50 10.36
CA GLN A 100 16.02 7.67 9.54
C GLN A 100 17.08 7.33 8.49
N PHE A 101 16.82 7.80 7.27
CA PHE A 101 17.76 7.75 6.15
C PHE A 101 18.06 9.18 5.71
N ALA A 102 19.32 9.47 5.48
CA ALA A 102 19.76 10.78 5.04
C ALA A 102 20.65 10.65 3.81
N ASN A 103 20.64 11.71 2.98
CA ASN A 103 21.49 11.80 1.79
C ASN A 103 21.33 10.66 0.79
N VAL A 104 20.11 10.15 0.64
CA VAL A 104 19.80 9.09 -0.32
C VAL A 104 19.65 9.68 -1.72
N ASN A 105 20.41 9.18 -2.69
CA ASN A 105 20.30 9.60 -4.08
C ASN A 105 19.04 8.97 -4.70
N ILE A 106 18.13 9.79 -5.16
CA ILE A 106 16.85 9.36 -5.76
C ILE A 106 16.81 9.50 -7.29
N GLY A 107 17.93 9.78 -7.91
CA GLY A 107 18.04 9.93 -9.37
C GLY A 107 17.94 11.36 -9.86
N LEU A 108 17.86 11.53 -11.15
CA LEU A 108 17.73 12.85 -11.80
C LEU A 108 16.35 13.45 -11.54
N VAL A 109 16.32 14.67 -11.03
CA VAL A 109 15.08 15.36 -10.67
C VAL A 109 14.79 16.60 -11.53
N GLY A 110 15.75 17.11 -12.27
CA GLY A 110 15.59 18.32 -13.07
C GLY A 110 15.42 19.61 -12.26
N PRO A 111 15.39 20.76 -12.93
CA PRO A 111 15.50 22.06 -12.24
C PRO A 111 14.26 22.53 -11.48
N SER A 112 13.07 22.05 -11.82
CA SER A 112 11.81 22.51 -11.21
C SER A 112 10.92 21.36 -10.75
N ALA A 113 11.47 20.15 -10.69
CA ALA A 113 10.69 18.96 -10.44
C ALA A 113 10.37 18.77 -8.96
N ARG A 114 9.14 18.41 -8.67
CA ARG A 114 8.73 17.89 -7.38
C ARG A 114 8.99 16.38 -7.35
N SER A 115 9.69 15.92 -6.33
CA SER A 115 10.04 14.50 -6.19
C SER A 115 9.18 13.84 -5.13
N GLU A 116 8.77 12.61 -5.40
CA GLU A 116 8.04 11.76 -4.47
C GLU A 116 8.60 10.34 -4.54
N CYS A 117 8.50 9.61 -3.45
CA CYS A 117 8.91 8.21 -3.37
C CYS A 117 7.85 7.39 -2.64
N GLU A 118 7.74 6.13 -3.01
CA GLU A 118 6.96 5.15 -2.25
C GLU A 118 7.73 3.85 -2.11
N VAL A 119 7.42 3.09 -1.07
CA VAL A 119 7.97 1.75 -0.89
C VAL A 119 7.29 0.79 -1.86
N THR A 120 8.07 0.14 -2.71
CA THR A 120 7.57 -0.83 -3.70
C THR A 120 7.96 -2.26 -3.40
N ALA A 121 9.01 -2.48 -2.61
CA ALA A 121 9.40 -3.81 -2.14
C ALA A 121 10.19 -3.69 -0.84
N ALA A 122 10.24 -4.78 -0.09
CA ALA A 122 11.05 -4.90 1.11
C ALA A 122 11.42 -6.37 1.35
N ASN A 123 12.58 -6.59 2.00
CA ASN A 123 13.10 -7.93 2.27
C ASN A 123 13.68 -8.05 3.68
#